data_d35a989ed37c0bfbdb487cfc8cd578b3
#
_entry.id   d35a989ed37c0bfbdb487cfc8cd578b3
#
_cell.length_a   1.000
_cell.length_b   1.000
_cell.length_c   1.000
_cell.angle_alpha   90.00
_cell.angle_beta   90.00
_cell.angle_gamma   90.00
#
_symmetry.space_group_name_H-M   'P 1'
#
loop_
_entity.id
_entity.type
_entity.pdbx_description
1 polymer ?
#
loop_
_entity_poly.entity_id
_entity_poly.type
_entity_poly.pdbx_seq_one_letter_code
_entity_poly.pdbx_strand_id
1 'polypeptide(L)'
;MIRSTLDELLEDSILFEQFVKTLEKGDVVVLPTDTLYGFAVHAESRSAVDKVYEIKDRDSRKPLILFLESSQALGRIGISPDSSQQKIIEEFWPGALTAIFTRPTSFAPEAFSFPTLGIRVPGHSRLLELLQRLPMPLLTTSANRSGAPSDTDPEKIAAEFANEVAWLVDDGLLAESLPSTVIDMSSQPFRILRVGAVLPKL
;
A
#
# COMPACT_ATOMS: atom_id res chain seq x y z
N MET A 1 -17.13 -11.08 4.27
CA MET A 1 -16.08 -10.68 3.32
C MET A 1 -16.58 -10.90 1.89
N ILE A 2 -16.56 -9.86 1.06
CA ILE A 2 -16.84 -9.96 -0.38
C ILE A 2 -15.54 -10.38 -1.08
N ARG A 3 -15.64 -11.12 -2.20
CA ARG A 3 -14.48 -11.54 -3.00
C ARG A 3 -14.71 -11.18 -4.47
N SER A 4 -13.71 -10.62 -5.11
CA SER A 4 -13.70 -10.29 -6.54
C SER A 4 -12.27 -10.26 -7.05
N THR A 5 -12.09 -10.33 -8.36
CA THR A 5 -10.82 -10.07 -9.01
C THR A 5 -10.61 -8.57 -9.27
N LEU A 6 -9.40 -8.16 -9.65
CA LEU A 6 -9.15 -6.79 -10.14
C LEU A 6 -9.91 -6.51 -11.44
N ASP A 7 -9.99 -7.49 -12.33
CA ASP A 7 -10.70 -7.35 -13.61
C ASP A 7 -12.20 -7.11 -13.38
N GLU A 8 -12.84 -7.91 -12.53
CA GLU A 8 -14.25 -7.69 -12.17
C GLU A 8 -14.49 -6.30 -11.57
N LEU A 9 -13.62 -5.84 -10.66
CA LEU A 9 -13.74 -4.50 -10.09
C LEU A 9 -13.59 -3.38 -11.14
N LEU A 10 -12.73 -3.56 -12.12
CA LEU A 10 -12.46 -2.54 -13.13
C LEU A 10 -13.49 -2.53 -14.28
N GLU A 11 -14.14 -3.66 -14.53
CA GLU A 11 -15.12 -3.81 -15.62
C GLU A 11 -16.56 -3.59 -15.16
N ASP A 12 -16.88 -3.90 -13.90
CA ASP A 12 -18.23 -3.71 -13.34
C ASP A 12 -18.30 -2.42 -12.48
N SER A 13 -19.00 -1.42 -12.99
CA SER A 13 -19.16 -0.13 -12.31
C SER A 13 -19.93 -0.23 -11.00
N ILE A 14 -20.89 -1.17 -10.89
CA ILE A 14 -21.66 -1.37 -9.66
C ILE A 14 -20.78 -1.99 -8.58
N LEU A 15 -19.99 -2.98 -8.97
CA LEU A 15 -19.03 -3.62 -8.05
C LEU A 15 -17.95 -2.63 -7.60
N PHE A 16 -17.46 -1.79 -8.52
CA PHE A 16 -16.51 -0.73 -8.21
C PHE A 16 -17.09 0.28 -7.19
N GLU A 17 -18.33 0.75 -7.41
CA GLU A 17 -18.99 1.64 -6.45
C GLU A 17 -19.17 0.99 -5.06
N GLN A 18 -19.49 -0.30 -5.00
CA GLN A 18 -19.57 -1.03 -3.72
C GLN A 18 -18.23 -1.11 -3.03
N PHE A 19 -17.15 -1.34 -3.79
CA PHE A 19 -15.78 -1.35 -3.28
C PHE A 19 -15.38 0.02 -2.70
N VAL A 20 -15.65 1.10 -3.44
CA VAL A 20 -15.42 2.48 -2.96
C VAL A 20 -16.19 2.74 -1.68
N LYS A 21 -17.49 2.41 -1.61
CA LYS A 21 -18.32 2.55 -0.40
C LYS A 21 -17.78 1.75 0.78
N THR A 22 -17.17 0.59 0.53
CA THR A 22 -16.52 -0.22 1.57
C THR A 22 -15.34 0.53 2.19
N LEU A 23 -14.49 1.14 1.36
CA LEU A 23 -13.38 1.97 1.82
C LEU A 23 -13.86 3.25 2.55
N GLU A 24 -14.90 3.91 2.03
CA GLU A 24 -15.50 5.11 2.65
C GLU A 24 -16.11 4.84 4.04
N LYS A 25 -16.64 3.63 4.26
CA LYS A 25 -17.12 3.20 5.59
C LYS A 25 -16.00 2.95 6.59
N GLY A 26 -14.74 3.02 6.15
CA GLY A 26 -13.58 2.72 6.97
C GLY A 26 -13.37 1.23 7.20
N ASP A 27 -13.75 0.40 6.25
CA ASP A 27 -13.49 -1.02 6.31
C ASP A 27 -12.13 -1.35 5.68
N VAL A 28 -11.54 -2.46 6.13
CA VAL A 28 -10.26 -2.97 5.62
C VAL A 28 -10.52 -3.87 4.43
N VAL A 29 -9.74 -3.68 3.37
CA VAL A 29 -9.74 -4.55 2.20
C VAL A 29 -8.36 -5.19 2.00
N VAL A 30 -8.31 -6.29 1.25
CA VAL A 30 -7.07 -6.95 0.84
C VAL A 30 -6.88 -6.76 -0.65
N LEU A 31 -5.68 -6.35 -1.05
CA LEU A 31 -5.29 -6.12 -2.45
C LEU A 31 -4.08 -6.98 -2.83
N PRO A 32 -4.05 -7.55 -4.04
CA PRO A 32 -2.85 -8.16 -4.60
C PRO A 32 -1.84 -7.06 -4.99
N THR A 33 -0.54 -7.37 -4.88
CA THR A 33 0.52 -6.50 -5.39
C THR A 33 1.54 -7.31 -6.20
N ASP A 34 2.52 -6.64 -6.76
CA ASP A 34 3.67 -7.27 -7.42
C ASP A 34 4.62 -7.99 -6.44
N THR A 35 4.34 -7.96 -5.14
CA THR A 35 5.12 -8.68 -4.12
C THR A 35 4.26 -9.63 -3.30
N LEU A 36 3.32 -9.11 -2.54
CA LEU A 36 2.51 -9.83 -1.55
C LEU A 36 1.10 -9.25 -1.55
N TYR A 37 0.15 -10.00 -1.00
CA TYR A 37 -1.13 -9.39 -0.62
C TYR A 37 -0.96 -8.38 0.50
N GLY A 38 -1.73 -7.29 0.45
CA GLY A 38 -1.68 -6.21 1.44
C GLY A 38 -3.06 -5.81 1.94
N PHE A 39 -3.16 -5.50 3.24
CA PHE A 39 -4.28 -4.73 3.75
C PHE A 39 -4.22 -3.31 3.20
N ALA A 40 -5.36 -2.78 2.81
CA ALA A 40 -5.50 -1.42 2.35
C ALA A 40 -6.71 -0.75 2.99
N VAL A 41 -6.57 0.53 3.30
CA VAL A 41 -7.60 1.36 3.93
C VAL A 41 -7.58 2.77 3.38
N HIS A 42 -8.71 3.47 3.48
CA HIS A 42 -8.79 4.89 3.18
C HIS A 42 -7.84 5.68 4.08
N ALA A 43 -6.90 6.41 3.50
CA ALA A 43 -5.82 7.08 4.24
C ALA A 43 -6.31 8.17 5.21
N GLU A 44 -7.46 8.78 4.94
CA GLU A 44 -8.02 9.84 5.79
C GLU A 44 -8.96 9.30 6.89
N SER A 45 -9.26 7.99 6.87
CA SER A 45 -10.12 7.36 7.88
C SER A 45 -9.30 6.88 9.08
N ARG A 46 -9.34 7.62 10.18
CA ARG A 46 -8.66 7.23 11.42
C ARG A 46 -9.10 5.86 11.92
N SER A 47 -10.42 5.61 11.93
CA SER A 47 -10.96 4.32 12.37
C SER A 47 -10.51 3.15 11.51
N ALA A 48 -10.35 3.35 10.19
CA ALA A 48 -9.86 2.33 9.28
C ALA A 48 -8.38 1.99 9.53
N VAL A 49 -7.56 3.02 9.78
CA VAL A 49 -6.15 2.86 10.13
C VAL A 49 -6.00 2.12 11.46
N ASP A 50 -6.77 2.49 12.47
CA ASP A 50 -6.76 1.83 13.78
C ASP A 50 -7.16 0.35 13.67
N LYS A 51 -8.20 0.01 12.86
CA LYS A 51 -8.56 -1.39 12.54
C LYS A 51 -7.40 -2.19 11.96
N VAL A 52 -6.59 -1.61 11.05
CA VAL A 52 -5.42 -2.33 10.50
C VAL A 52 -4.39 -2.63 11.58
N TYR A 53 -4.14 -1.71 12.50
CA TYR A 53 -3.24 -1.95 13.64
C TYR A 53 -3.78 -3.05 14.56
N GLU A 54 -5.08 -3.07 14.84
CA GLU A 54 -5.76 -4.11 15.63
C GLU A 54 -5.65 -5.48 14.94
N ILE A 55 -6.04 -5.59 13.65
CA ILE A 55 -5.95 -6.83 12.86
C ILE A 55 -4.53 -7.38 12.88
N LYS A 56 -3.52 -6.52 12.74
CA LYS A 56 -2.13 -6.96 12.69
C LYS A 56 -1.51 -7.24 14.04
N ASP A 57 -2.13 -6.88 15.16
CA ASP A 57 -1.48 -6.80 16.47
C ASP A 57 -0.17 -6.00 16.34
N ARG A 58 -0.27 -4.83 15.67
CA ARG A 58 0.89 -4.04 15.24
C ARG A 58 1.10 -2.84 16.15
N ASP A 59 2.35 -2.64 16.54
CA ASP A 59 2.76 -1.39 17.16
C ASP A 59 2.41 -0.18 16.25
N SER A 60 1.55 0.71 16.76
CA SER A 60 1.10 1.91 16.05
C SER A 60 2.23 2.90 15.71
N ARG A 61 3.43 2.71 16.27
CA ARG A 61 4.64 3.47 15.92
C ARG A 61 5.28 3.04 14.58
N LYS A 62 4.78 1.96 13.95
CA LYS A 62 5.25 1.51 12.64
C LYS A 62 4.30 2.02 11.56
N PRO A 63 4.66 3.04 10.77
CA PRO A 63 3.75 3.65 9.79
C PRO A 63 3.29 2.68 8.72
N LEU A 64 2.11 2.94 8.16
CA LEU A 64 1.62 2.33 6.93
C LEU A 64 2.26 3.02 5.72
N ILE A 65 2.16 2.40 4.55
CA ILE A 65 2.74 2.86 3.29
C ILE A 65 1.63 3.45 2.42
N LEU A 66 1.84 4.64 1.89
CA LEU A 66 0.95 5.25 0.90
C LEU A 66 1.20 4.63 -0.48
N PHE A 67 0.14 4.12 -1.12
CA PHE A 67 0.20 3.73 -2.51
C PHE A 67 -0.16 4.89 -3.41
N LEU A 68 0.62 5.09 -4.47
CA LEU A 68 0.34 6.02 -5.56
C LEU A 68 0.27 5.24 -6.87
N GLU A 69 -0.50 5.75 -7.81
CA GLU A 69 -0.64 5.16 -9.14
C GLU A 69 0.51 5.50 -10.09
N SER A 70 1.30 6.52 -9.77
CA SER A 70 2.47 6.93 -10.55
C SER A 70 3.44 7.79 -9.73
N SER A 71 4.70 7.92 -10.20
CA SER A 71 5.68 8.83 -9.59
C SER A 71 5.28 10.31 -9.74
N GLN A 72 4.54 10.67 -10.79
CA GLN A 72 4.04 12.03 -11.01
C GLN A 72 3.03 12.46 -9.92
N ALA A 73 2.37 11.50 -9.29
CA ALA A 73 1.44 11.76 -8.19
C ALA A 73 2.13 12.35 -6.94
N LEU A 74 3.44 12.22 -6.79
CA LEU A 74 4.21 12.86 -5.71
C LEU A 74 3.96 14.36 -5.63
N GLY A 75 3.90 15.04 -6.79
CA GLY A 75 3.62 16.48 -6.84
C GLY A 75 2.25 16.85 -6.27
N ARG A 76 1.22 16.01 -6.43
CA ARG A 76 -0.13 16.25 -5.90
C ARG A 76 -0.19 16.24 -4.37
N ILE A 77 0.71 15.47 -3.74
CA ILE A 77 0.81 15.42 -2.29
C ILE A 77 1.89 16.37 -1.74
N GLY A 78 2.52 17.18 -2.59
CA GLY A 78 3.50 18.20 -2.20
C GLY A 78 4.93 17.69 -2.03
N ILE A 79 5.27 16.54 -2.62
CA ILE A 79 6.65 16.02 -2.65
C ILE A 79 7.28 16.33 -4.01
N SER A 80 8.45 17.00 -3.97
CA SER A 80 9.29 17.28 -5.13
C SER A 80 10.64 16.58 -4.92
N PRO A 81 10.87 15.41 -5.52
CA PRO A 81 12.12 14.68 -5.38
C PRO A 81 13.30 15.49 -5.93
N ASP A 82 14.44 15.49 -5.22
CA ASP A 82 15.70 15.96 -5.77
C ASP A 82 16.24 15.01 -6.85
N SER A 83 17.33 15.41 -7.54
CA SER A 83 17.88 14.62 -8.64
C SER A 83 18.38 13.24 -8.23
N SER A 84 18.81 13.06 -6.98
CA SER A 84 19.27 11.76 -6.46
C SER A 84 18.09 10.84 -6.13
N GLN A 85 17.07 11.40 -5.50
CA GLN A 85 15.80 10.70 -5.23
C GLN A 85 15.11 10.31 -6.53
N GLN A 86 15.07 11.22 -7.51
CA GLN A 86 14.43 11.01 -8.81
C GLN A 86 15.07 9.82 -9.56
N LYS A 87 16.39 9.71 -9.59
CA LYS A 87 17.09 8.59 -10.23
C LYS A 87 16.69 7.23 -9.63
N ILE A 88 16.57 7.16 -8.30
CA ILE A 88 16.20 5.92 -7.62
C ILE A 88 14.75 5.56 -7.95
N ILE A 89 13.81 6.49 -7.86
CA ILE A 89 12.40 6.18 -8.14
C ILE A 89 12.17 5.85 -9.62
N GLU A 90 12.86 6.48 -10.56
CA GLU A 90 12.76 6.16 -11.98
C GLU A 90 13.27 4.75 -12.33
N GLU A 91 14.28 4.27 -11.59
CA GLU A 91 14.83 2.93 -11.79
C GLU A 91 13.90 1.82 -11.24
N PHE A 92 13.16 2.10 -10.14
CA PHE A 92 12.45 1.07 -9.38
C PHE A 92 10.94 1.23 -9.32
N TRP A 93 10.36 2.33 -9.81
CA TRP A 93 8.91 2.52 -9.87
C TRP A 93 8.39 2.57 -11.31
N PRO A 94 7.27 1.89 -11.58
CA PRO A 94 6.49 1.01 -10.71
C PRO A 94 7.24 -0.26 -10.31
N GLY A 95 7.14 -0.66 -9.01
CA GLY A 95 7.81 -1.88 -8.58
C GLY A 95 7.97 -2.05 -7.06
N ALA A 96 8.89 -2.95 -6.70
CA ALA A 96 9.06 -3.43 -5.34
C ALA A 96 9.97 -2.54 -4.46
N LEU A 97 9.89 -1.22 -4.63
CA LEU A 97 10.59 -0.24 -3.81
C LEU A 97 9.59 0.63 -3.01
N THR A 98 9.79 0.71 -1.71
CA THR A 98 9.15 1.69 -0.83
C THR A 98 10.15 2.78 -0.49
N ALA A 99 9.87 4.02 -0.89
CA ALA A 99 10.71 5.18 -0.63
C ALA A 99 10.11 6.04 0.49
N ILE A 100 10.91 6.36 1.49
CA ILE A 100 10.49 7.23 2.60
C ILE A 100 10.98 8.65 2.33
N PHE A 101 10.03 9.59 2.38
CA PHE A 101 10.25 11.02 2.24
C PHE A 101 9.90 11.75 3.53
N THR A 102 10.40 12.96 3.70
CA THR A 102 9.85 13.89 4.69
C THR A 102 8.38 14.13 4.34
N ARG A 103 7.49 13.99 5.32
CA ARG A 103 6.07 14.19 5.10
C ARG A 103 5.77 15.67 4.85
N PRO A 104 5.17 16.03 3.71
CA PRO A 104 4.79 17.42 3.44
C PRO A 104 3.61 17.83 4.32
N THR A 105 3.54 19.11 4.68
CA THR A 105 2.45 19.68 5.49
C THR A 105 1.10 19.63 4.76
N SER A 106 1.12 19.62 3.42
CA SER A 106 -0.07 19.48 2.58
C SER A 106 -0.70 18.07 2.64
N PHE A 107 0.08 17.05 2.98
CA PHE A 107 -0.42 15.69 3.21
C PHE A 107 -0.42 15.42 4.72
N ALA A 108 -1.49 15.77 5.38
CA ALA A 108 -1.65 15.62 6.82
C ALA A 108 -3.00 14.97 7.18
N PRO A 109 -3.29 13.75 6.70
CA PRO A 109 -4.48 13.05 7.13
C PRO A 109 -4.43 12.85 8.66
N GLU A 110 -5.57 13.02 9.33
CA GLU A 110 -5.67 12.91 10.79
C GLU A 110 -5.15 11.55 11.32
N ALA A 111 -5.32 10.51 10.50
CA ALA A 111 -4.86 9.16 10.80
C ALA A 111 -3.33 8.97 10.75
N PHE A 112 -2.57 9.95 10.24
CA PHE A 112 -1.15 9.78 9.98
C PHE A 112 -0.30 10.89 10.65
N SER A 113 0.26 10.60 11.81
CA SER A 113 1.00 11.55 12.65
C SER A 113 2.54 11.47 12.54
N PHE A 114 3.06 10.69 11.59
CA PHE A 114 4.51 10.49 11.44
C PHE A 114 5.19 11.67 10.71
N PRO A 115 6.45 12.00 11.03
CA PRO A 115 7.20 13.06 10.36
C PRO A 115 7.66 12.67 8.95
N THR A 116 7.66 11.38 8.64
CA THR A 116 8.06 10.83 7.34
C THR A 116 6.93 9.99 6.76
N LEU A 117 6.89 9.85 5.44
CA LEU A 117 5.88 9.10 4.70
C LEU A 117 6.56 8.08 3.78
N GLY A 118 6.28 6.79 4.02
CA GLY A 118 6.66 5.73 3.11
C GLY A 118 5.69 5.67 1.94
N ILE A 119 6.22 5.69 0.72
CA ILE A 119 5.43 5.72 -0.52
C ILE A 119 5.89 4.59 -1.43
N ARG A 120 4.94 3.99 -2.15
CA ARG A 120 5.23 3.01 -3.20
C ARG A 120 4.32 3.22 -4.39
N VAL A 121 4.86 3.06 -5.58
CA VAL A 121 4.12 2.84 -6.82
C VAL A 121 4.26 1.35 -7.15
N PRO A 122 3.23 0.51 -6.90
CA PRO A 122 3.35 -0.94 -7.05
C PRO A 122 3.52 -1.35 -8.53
N GLY A 123 4.27 -2.44 -8.79
CA GLY A 123 4.54 -2.95 -10.14
C GLY A 123 3.43 -3.86 -10.70
N HIS A 124 2.17 -3.57 -10.40
CA HIS A 124 1.01 -4.36 -10.82
C HIS A 124 0.04 -3.49 -11.63
N SER A 125 -0.03 -3.70 -12.94
CA SER A 125 -0.74 -2.81 -13.87
C SER A 125 -2.22 -2.60 -13.53
N ARG A 126 -2.95 -3.68 -13.23
CA ARG A 126 -4.39 -3.57 -12.87
C ARG A 126 -4.60 -2.89 -11.51
N LEU A 127 -3.67 -3.08 -10.56
CA LEU A 127 -3.72 -2.33 -9.31
C LEU A 127 -3.45 -0.84 -9.53
N LEU A 128 -2.53 -0.46 -10.42
CA LEU A 128 -2.30 0.94 -10.77
C LEU A 128 -3.55 1.57 -11.39
N GLU A 129 -4.26 0.84 -12.27
CA GLU A 129 -5.53 1.30 -12.84
C GLU A 129 -6.60 1.49 -11.76
N LEU A 130 -6.70 0.55 -10.80
CA LEU A 130 -7.60 0.70 -9.65
C LEU A 130 -7.25 1.96 -8.85
N LEU A 131 -5.97 2.15 -8.48
CA LEU A 131 -5.52 3.32 -7.73
C LEU A 131 -5.81 4.64 -8.45
N GLN A 132 -5.70 4.66 -9.78
CA GLN A 132 -5.99 5.84 -10.59
C GLN A 132 -7.48 6.21 -10.57
N ARG A 133 -8.38 5.22 -10.47
CA ARG A 133 -9.82 5.42 -10.46
C ARG A 133 -10.40 5.71 -9.07
N LEU A 134 -9.67 5.35 -8.00
CA LEU A 134 -10.14 5.57 -6.65
C LEU A 134 -10.17 7.07 -6.30
N PRO A 135 -11.26 7.57 -5.68
CA PRO A 135 -11.38 8.96 -5.28
C PRO A 135 -10.60 9.31 -4.00
N MET A 136 -9.97 8.33 -3.38
CA MET A 136 -9.22 8.51 -2.13
C MET A 136 -7.85 7.81 -2.17
N PRO A 137 -6.84 8.32 -1.44
CA PRO A 137 -5.56 7.64 -1.27
C PRO A 137 -5.69 6.42 -0.34
N LEU A 138 -4.85 5.41 -0.56
CA LEU A 138 -4.81 4.20 0.26
C LEU A 138 -3.52 4.12 1.08
N LEU A 139 -3.66 3.88 2.38
CA LEU A 139 -2.59 3.39 3.24
C LEU A 139 -2.61 1.87 3.28
N THR A 140 -1.43 1.26 3.17
CA THR A 140 -1.28 -0.18 2.98
C THR A 140 -0.21 -0.78 3.89
N THR A 141 -0.32 -2.08 4.11
CA THR A 141 0.71 -2.91 4.76
C THR A 141 0.50 -4.36 4.33
N SER A 142 1.49 -5.25 4.48
CA SER A 142 1.33 -6.68 4.14
C SER A 142 0.16 -7.34 4.91
N ALA A 143 -0.57 -8.24 4.25
CA ALA A 143 -1.72 -8.95 4.81
C ALA A 143 -1.26 -10.15 5.67
N ASN A 144 -0.79 -9.87 6.90
CA ASN A 144 -0.35 -10.85 7.88
C ASN A 144 -0.42 -10.29 9.30
N ARG A 145 -0.44 -11.12 10.32
CA ARG A 145 -0.19 -10.70 11.71
C ARG A 145 1.26 -10.21 11.86
N SER A 146 1.50 -9.26 12.75
CA SER A 146 2.87 -8.75 12.96
C SER A 146 3.82 -9.84 13.42
N GLY A 147 4.95 -9.96 12.72
CA GLY A 147 5.95 -11.00 13.00
C GLY A 147 5.68 -12.35 12.33
N ALA A 148 4.48 -12.60 11.82
CA ALA A 148 4.19 -13.78 11.00
C ALA A 148 4.69 -13.58 9.56
N PRO A 149 5.00 -14.64 8.80
CA PRO A 149 5.24 -14.56 7.37
C PRO A 149 4.04 -13.96 6.64
N SER A 150 4.31 -13.18 5.61
CA SER A 150 3.26 -12.73 4.68
C SER A 150 2.90 -13.86 3.73
N ASP A 151 1.62 -14.00 3.40
CA ASP A 151 1.16 -15.04 2.48
C ASP A 151 0.93 -14.47 1.07
N THR A 152 1.10 -15.34 0.07
CA THR A 152 0.80 -15.10 -1.35
C THR A 152 -0.46 -15.84 -1.80
N ASP A 153 -1.04 -16.65 -0.92
CA ASP A 153 -2.21 -17.49 -1.19
C ASP A 153 -3.48 -16.80 -0.65
N PRO A 154 -4.40 -16.35 -1.53
CA PRO A 154 -5.62 -15.66 -1.11
C PRO A 154 -6.57 -16.56 -0.30
N GLU A 155 -6.50 -17.89 -0.46
CA GLU A 155 -7.33 -18.83 0.33
C GLU A 155 -6.91 -18.84 1.80
N LYS A 156 -5.61 -18.81 2.08
CA LYS A 156 -5.09 -18.71 3.45
C LYS A 156 -5.43 -17.38 4.08
N ILE A 157 -5.28 -16.28 3.32
CA ILE A 157 -5.65 -14.95 3.77
C ILE A 157 -7.15 -14.89 4.06
N ALA A 158 -7.99 -15.44 3.16
CA ALA A 158 -9.43 -15.52 3.37
C ALA A 158 -9.79 -16.30 4.63
N ALA A 159 -9.14 -17.44 4.87
CA ALA A 159 -9.40 -18.26 6.05
C ALA A 159 -8.99 -17.58 7.35
N GLU A 160 -7.84 -16.87 7.35
CA GLU A 160 -7.32 -16.20 8.54
C GLU A 160 -8.11 -14.94 8.90
N PHE A 161 -8.50 -14.13 7.89
CA PHE A 161 -9.04 -12.78 8.10
C PHE A 161 -10.52 -12.62 7.72
N ALA A 162 -11.28 -13.73 7.51
CA ALA A 162 -12.67 -13.71 7.04
C ALA A 162 -13.60 -12.76 7.79
N ASN A 163 -13.40 -12.61 9.10
CA ASN A 163 -14.24 -11.80 9.99
C ASN A 163 -13.69 -10.38 10.23
N GLU A 164 -12.50 -10.08 9.73
CA GLU A 164 -11.78 -8.86 10.03
C GLU A 164 -11.64 -7.94 8.81
N VAL A 165 -11.75 -8.51 7.60
CA VAL A 165 -11.69 -7.74 6.35
C VAL A 165 -13.03 -7.80 5.62
N ALA A 166 -13.42 -6.69 5.01
CA ALA A 166 -14.70 -6.60 4.30
C ALA A 166 -14.61 -7.11 2.87
N TRP A 167 -13.45 -6.98 2.24
CA TRP A 167 -13.25 -7.33 0.83
C TRP A 167 -11.87 -7.95 0.59
N LEU A 168 -11.83 -9.03 -0.17
CA LEU A 168 -10.61 -9.63 -0.72
C LEU A 168 -10.64 -9.49 -2.24
N VAL A 169 -9.71 -8.71 -2.79
CA VAL A 169 -9.44 -8.72 -4.23
C VAL A 169 -8.48 -9.86 -4.51
N ASP A 170 -8.97 -10.85 -5.22
CA ASP A 170 -8.30 -12.13 -5.43
C ASP A 170 -7.73 -12.21 -6.85
N ASP A 171 -6.42 -12.23 -6.94
CA ASP A 171 -5.69 -12.37 -8.21
C ASP A 171 -4.98 -13.74 -8.30
N GLY A 172 -5.47 -14.70 -7.53
CA GLY A 172 -4.91 -16.05 -7.41
C GLY A 172 -3.64 -16.12 -6.57
N LEU A 173 -2.95 -17.23 -6.66
CA LEU A 173 -1.66 -17.44 -6.00
C LEU A 173 -0.60 -16.54 -6.62
N LEU A 174 -0.09 -15.57 -5.84
CA LEU A 174 0.99 -14.72 -6.30
C LEU A 174 2.30 -15.50 -6.35
N ALA A 175 3.20 -15.11 -7.26
CA ALA A 175 4.55 -15.66 -7.30
C ALA A 175 5.27 -15.39 -5.96
N GLU A 176 6.07 -16.35 -5.51
CA GLU A 176 6.92 -16.15 -4.33
C GLU A 176 7.83 -14.93 -4.55
N SER A 177 7.75 -13.98 -3.65
CA SER A 177 8.55 -12.77 -3.69
C SER A 177 8.90 -12.29 -2.29
N LEU A 178 10.03 -11.60 -2.19
CA LEU A 178 10.36 -10.85 -0.99
C LEU A 178 9.47 -9.59 -0.90
N PRO A 179 9.20 -9.09 0.31
CA PRO A 179 8.58 -7.78 0.49
C PRO A 179 9.35 -6.69 -0.26
N SER A 180 8.73 -5.53 -0.48
CA SER A 180 9.44 -4.38 -1.05
C SER A 180 10.70 -4.02 -0.25
N THR A 181 11.75 -3.58 -0.92
CA THR A 181 12.87 -2.90 -0.26
C THR A 181 12.38 -1.56 0.28
N VAL A 182 12.84 -1.20 1.47
CA VAL A 182 12.50 0.09 2.09
C VAL A 182 13.76 0.94 2.18
N ILE A 183 13.74 2.10 1.53
CA ILE A 183 14.82 3.08 1.54
C ILE A 183 14.35 4.37 2.21
N ASP A 184 15.12 4.88 3.15
CA ASP A 184 14.92 6.20 3.73
C ASP A 184 15.67 7.24 2.90
N MET A 185 14.91 8.09 2.24
CA MET A 185 15.40 9.22 1.44
C MET A 185 14.98 10.56 2.04
N SER A 186 14.50 10.59 3.29
CA SER A 186 14.09 11.82 3.97
C SER A 186 15.28 12.71 4.37
N SER A 187 16.50 12.16 4.37
CA SER A 187 17.76 12.85 4.66
C SER A 187 18.95 12.18 3.97
N GLN A 188 20.04 12.92 3.77
CA GLN A 188 21.31 12.37 3.28
C GLN A 188 22.22 11.93 4.44
N PRO A 189 23.02 10.86 4.28
CA PRO A 189 22.99 9.89 3.18
C PRO A 189 21.75 9.00 3.24
N PHE A 190 21.23 8.57 2.09
CA PHE A 190 20.11 7.63 2.01
C PHE A 190 20.48 6.30 2.69
N ARG A 191 19.46 5.61 3.27
CA ARG A 191 19.68 4.39 4.03
C ARG A 191 18.66 3.32 3.64
N ILE A 192 19.15 2.11 3.36
CA ILE A 192 18.26 0.95 3.22
C ILE A 192 17.87 0.48 4.63
N LEU A 193 16.58 0.61 4.98
CA LEU A 193 16.05 0.15 6.26
C LEU A 193 15.64 -1.32 6.24
N ARG A 194 15.28 -1.82 5.06
CA ARG A 194 14.95 -3.24 4.84
C ARG A 194 15.35 -3.62 3.42
N VAL A 195 16.15 -4.66 3.29
CA VAL A 195 16.41 -5.31 2.00
C VAL A 195 15.23 -6.20 1.66
N GLY A 196 14.73 -6.11 0.46
CA GLY A 196 13.61 -6.87 -0.10
C GLY A 196 13.89 -7.30 -1.53
N ALA A 197 12.86 -7.28 -2.38
CA ALA A 197 12.91 -7.82 -3.75
C ALA A 197 13.84 -7.05 -4.71
N VAL A 198 14.21 -5.81 -4.42
CA VAL A 198 15.13 -5.00 -5.26
C VAL A 198 16.27 -4.44 -4.42
N LEU A 199 17.42 -4.13 -5.04
CA LEU A 199 18.58 -3.58 -4.34
C LEU A 199 19.06 -2.28 -5.02
N PRO A 200 18.60 -1.10 -4.54
CA PRO A 200 19.09 0.18 -5.02
C PRO A 200 20.59 0.36 -4.74
N LYS A 201 21.31 0.92 -5.69
CA LYS A 201 22.68 1.40 -5.49
C LYS A 201 22.60 2.83 -4.95
N LEU A 202 23.18 3.07 -3.76
CA LEU A 202 23.22 4.38 -3.10
C LEU A 202 24.48 5.16 -3.43
#